data_7c2c71de09e108c57a78bd2a0a646757
#
_entry.id   7c2c71de09e108c57a78bd2a0a646757
#
_cell.length_a   1.000
_cell.length_b   1.000
_cell.length_c   1.000
_cell.angle_alpha   90.00
_cell.angle_beta   90.00
_cell.angle_gamma   90.00
#
_symmetry.space_group_name_H-M   'P 1'
#
loop_
_entity.id
_entity.type
_entity.pdbx_description
1 polymer ?
#
loop_
_entity_poly.entity_id
_entity_poly.type
_entity_poly.pdbx_seq_one_letter_code
_entity_poly.pdbx_strand_id
1 'polypeptide(L)'
;MRKDEIIRIQLFIPILGTEVGRLEFTPDHVLIIDRLHKEYIKADYTQVDFLKKQGISFYSLQALFWNQLLLPGERTVKESDLKKFDARLDVAGDAVPVSYRNGNMTYAWTANRTTGRITAADVVYKSTQNGTSNLHVDYGNFKSVGVKMFPASLNLSMTTTATRKKQEAKINLELNQVKTDSKWSTQTEISSKYKQISPTDVLSKILSM
;
A
#
# COMPACT_ATOMS: atom_id res chain seq x y z
N MET A 1 3.89 -10.91 4.57
CA MET A 1 2.45 -10.76 4.24
C MET A 1 1.81 -12.13 4.19
N ARG A 2 0.59 -12.26 4.70
CA ARG A 2 -0.27 -13.45 4.52
C ARG A 2 -1.54 -13.00 3.81
N LYS A 3 -1.86 -13.69 2.72
CA LYS A 3 -2.99 -13.34 1.85
C LYS A 3 -4.29 -13.29 2.64
N ASP A 4 -5.07 -12.20 2.44
CA ASP A 4 -6.38 -11.95 3.03
C ASP A 4 -6.41 -11.89 4.57
N GLU A 5 -5.22 -11.90 5.22
CA GLU A 5 -5.09 -11.84 6.67
C GLU A 5 -4.32 -10.61 7.16
N ILE A 6 -3.07 -10.42 6.68
CA ILE A 6 -2.20 -9.37 7.23
C ILE A 6 -1.06 -8.96 6.28
N ILE A 7 -0.83 -7.68 6.23
CA ILE A 7 0.42 -7.08 5.75
C ILE A 7 1.14 -6.51 6.97
N ARG A 8 2.34 -7.00 7.25
CA ARG A 8 3.18 -6.53 8.36
C ARG A 8 4.51 -6.02 7.81
N ILE A 9 4.86 -4.80 8.19
CA ILE A 9 6.14 -4.16 7.94
C ILE A 9 6.78 -3.92 9.28
N GLN A 10 8.00 -4.42 9.49
CA GLN A 10 8.77 -4.24 10.72
C GLN A 10 10.02 -3.45 10.40
N LEU A 11 10.29 -2.43 11.18
CA LEU A 11 11.45 -1.57 11.08
C LEU A 11 12.47 -1.97 12.13
N PHE A 12 13.70 -2.23 11.71
CA PHE A 12 14.78 -2.66 12.59
C PHE A 12 15.96 -1.68 12.51
N ILE A 13 16.62 -1.47 13.63
CA ILE A 13 17.92 -0.78 13.65
C ILE A 13 18.92 -1.69 12.96
N PRO A 14 19.62 -1.19 11.90
CA PRO A 14 20.70 -1.95 11.28
C PRO A 14 21.72 -2.39 12.31
N ILE A 15 22.32 -3.59 12.13
CA ILE A 15 23.34 -4.20 13.00
C ILE A 15 22.77 -4.74 14.31
N LEU A 16 21.95 -3.97 15.05
CA LEU A 16 21.41 -4.40 16.35
C LEU A 16 20.24 -5.38 16.21
N GLY A 17 19.55 -5.39 15.08
CA GLY A 17 18.38 -6.24 14.88
C GLY A 17 17.20 -5.93 15.79
N THR A 18 17.24 -4.80 16.50
CA THR A 18 16.15 -4.37 17.39
C THR A 18 15.02 -3.75 16.59
N GLU A 19 13.80 -4.28 16.76
CA GLU A 19 12.60 -3.71 16.16
C GLU A 19 12.27 -2.37 16.83
N VAL A 20 12.21 -1.31 16.04
CA VAL A 20 11.89 0.06 16.50
C VAL A 20 10.51 0.51 16.09
N GLY A 21 9.92 -0.14 15.09
CA GLY A 21 8.59 0.19 14.63
C GLY A 21 7.93 -0.97 13.92
N ARG A 22 6.59 -0.94 13.88
CA ARG A 22 5.78 -1.95 13.21
C ARG A 22 4.52 -1.32 12.63
N LEU A 23 4.25 -1.63 11.39
CA LEU A 23 2.98 -1.31 10.73
C LEU A 23 2.28 -2.62 10.37
N GLU A 24 1.03 -2.74 10.75
CA GLU A 24 0.19 -3.88 10.40
C GLU A 24 -1.11 -3.39 9.79
N PHE A 25 -1.48 -4.02 8.69
CA PHE A 25 -2.75 -3.82 8.03
C PHE A 25 -3.46 -5.17 8.01
N THR A 26 -4.64 -5.22 8.58
CA THR A 26 -5.54 -6.38 8.56
C THR A 26 -6.83 -5.99 7.82
N PRO A 27 -7.73 -6.92 7.49
CA PRO A 27 -9.04 -6.53 6.92
C PRO A 27 -9.83 -5.54 7.79
N ASP A 28 -9.64 -5.59 9.12
CA ASP A 28 -10.45 -4.85 10.08
C ASP A 28 -9.80 -3.55 10.58
N HIS A 29 -8.48 -3.53 10.70
CA HIS A 29 -7.79 -2.40 11.32
C HIS A 29 -6.36 -2.19 10.83
N VAL A 30 -5.90 -0.99 11.08
CA VAL A 30 -4.49 -0.58 10.98
C VAL A 30 -3.91 -0.52 12.39
N LEU A 31 -2.72 -1.09 12.58
CA LEU A 31 -1.94 -1.01 13.81
C LEU A 31 -0.55 -0.45 13.50
N ILE A 32 -0.17 0.61 14.19
CA ILE A 32 1.17 1.21 14.11
C ILE A 32 1.75 1.19 15.50
N ILE A 33 2.93 0.63 15.67
CA ILE A 33 3.64 0.59 16.95
C ILE A 33 4.96 1.33 16.80
N ASP A 34 5.15 2.35 17.61
CA ASP A 34 6.41 3.03 17.82
C ASP A 34 7.04 2.50 19.11
N ARG A 35 8.08 1.70 18.96
CA ARG A 35 8.74 1.07 20.11
C ARG A 35 9.70 2.01 20.83
N LEU A 36 10.18 3.04 20.15
CA LEU A 36 11.09 4.03 20.74
C LEU A 36 10.35 4.90 21.77
N HIS A 37 9.17 5.38 21.41
CA HIS A 37 8.35 6.20 22.29
C HIS A 37 7.33 5.42 23.11
N LYS A 38 7.24 4.09 22.92
CA LYS A 38 6.24 3.21 23.55
C LYS A 38 4.82 3.69 23.31
N GLU A 39 4.53 4.02 22.06
CA GLU A 39 3.22 4.48 21.63
C GLU A 39 2.66 3.56 20.54
N TYR A 40 1.34 3.53 20.42
CA TYR A 40 0.70 2.82 19.32
C TYR A 40 -0.59 3.52 18.87
N ILE A 41 -0.94 3.27 17.62
CA ILE A 41 -2.23 3.62 17.03
C ILE A 41 -2.88 2.32 16.59
N LYS A 42 -4.11 2.08 17.03
CA LYS A 42 -4.98 1.04 16.51
C LYS A 42 -6.29 1.68 16.10
N ALA A 43 -6.64 1.57 14.84
CA ALA A 43 -7.79 2.25 14.27
C ALA A 43 -8.42 1.46 13.11
N ASP A 44 -9.73 1.57 12.94
CA ASP A 44 -10.41 1.12 11.73
C ASP A 44 -10.02 2.00 10.55
N TYR A 45 -10.10 1.48 9.32
CA TYR A 45 -9.82 2.26 8.11
C TYR A 45 -10.69 3.52 8.00
N THR A 46 -11.90 3.48 8.56
CA THR A 46 -12.83 4.62 8.58
C THR A 46 -12.42 5.73 9.55
N GLN A 47 -11.59 5.42 10.54
CA GLN A 47 -11.08 6.37 11.54
C GLN A 47 -9.78 7.03 11.08
N VAL A 48 -9.11 6.45 10.11
CA VAL A 48 -7.89 7.02 9.52
C VAL A 48 -8.29 7.86 8.31
N ASP A 49 -8.43 9.15 8.51
CA ASP A 49 -8.91 10.11 7.51
C ASP A 49 -8.25 9.97 6.14
N PHE A 50 -6.94 9.75 6.14
CA PHE A 50 -6.18 9.53 4.91
C PHE A 50 -6.67 8.29 4.14
N LEU A 51 -6.82 7.15 4.80
CA LEU A 51 -7.24 5.90 4.17
C LEU A 51 -8.71 5.98 3.74
N LYS A 52 -9.56 6.52 4.61
CA LYS A 52 -11.00 6.71 4.33
C LYS A 52 -11.22 7.58 3.09
N LYS A 53 -10.58 8.75 3.04
CA LYS A 53 -10.74 9.71 1.93
C LYS A 53 -10.22 9.16 0.60
N GLN A 54 -9.25 8.28 0.64
CA GLN A 54 -8.63 7.65 -0.54
C GLN A 54 -9.31 6.33 -0.94
N GLY A 55 -10.30 5.87 -0.20
CA GLY A 55 -10.92 4.56 -0.43
C GLY A 55 -9.93 3.40 -0.31
N ILE A 56 -8.84 3.60 0.45
CA ILE A 56 -7.81 2.58 0.65
C ILE A 56 -8.27 1.62 1.73
N SER A 57 -8.35 0.36 1.38
CA SER A 57 -8.62 -0.76 2.28
C SER A 57 -7.42 -1.68 2.36
N PHE A 58 -7.48 -2.66 3.26
CA PHE A 58 -6.52 -3.76 3.28
C PHE A 58 -6.33 -4.42 1.90
N TYR A 59 -7.43 -4.68 1.20
CA TYR A 59 -7.38 -5.34 -0.11
C TYR A 59 -6.77 -4.47 -1.20
N SER A 60 -6.96 -3.15 -1.13
CA SER A 60 -6.30 -2.20 -2.02
C SER A 60 -4.78 -2.22 -1.81
N LEU A 61 -4.34 -2.19 -0.55
CA LEU A 61 -2.92 -2.30 -0.20
C LEU A 61 -2.34 -3.65 -0.62
N GLN A 62 -3.07 -4.75 -0.37
CA GLN A 62 -2.65 -6.08 -0.80
C GLN A 62 -2.47 -6.15 -2.30
N ALA A 63 -3.39 -5.61 -3.08
CA ALA A 63 -3.30 -5.58 -4.54
C ALA A 63 -2.09 -4.79 -5.02
N LEU A 64 -1.81 -3.63 -4.42
CA LEU A 64 -0.61 -2.83 -4.73
C LEU A 64 0.68 -3.62 -4.44
N PHE A 65 0.81 -4.21 -3.25
CA PHE A 65 2.00 -4.99 -2.92
C PHE A 65 2.17 -6.26 -3.76
N TRP A 66 1.07 -6.82 -4.25
CA TRP A 66 1.07 -8.05 -5.05
C TRP A 66 1.06 -7.83 -6.56
N ASN A 67 1.23 -6.59 -6.98
CA ASN A 67 1.27 -6.23 -8.40
C ASN A 67 -0.01 -6.65 -9.15
N GLN A 68 -1.18 -6.23 -8.61
CA GLN A 68 -2.49 -6.59 -9.13
C GLN A 68 -3.32 -5.34 -9.40
N LEU A 69 -4.25 -5.45 -10.34
CA LEU A 69 -5.33 -4.49 -10.48
C LEU A 69 -6.20 -4.50 -9.23
N LEU A 70 -6.76 -3.36 -8.89
CA LEU A 70 -7.70 -3.23 -7.76
C LEU A 70 -8.98 -2.52 -8.18
N LEU A 71 -10.06 -2.88 -7.50
CA LEU A 71 -11.33 -2.13 -7.50
C LEU A 71 -11.66 -1.76 -6.06
N PRO A 72 -11.98 -0.49 -5.77
CA PRO A 72 -12.38 -0.07 -4.43
C PRO A 72 -13.58 -0.86 -3.93
N GLY A 73 -13.49 -1.34 -2.69
CA GLY A 73 -14.53 -2.14 -2.07
C GLY A 73 -14.53 -3.63 -2.41
N GLU A 74 -13.76 -4.04 -3.42
CA GLU A 74 -13.65 -5.44 -3.80
C GLU A 74 -12.39 -6.09 -3.22
N ARG A 75 -12.49 -7.37 -2.85
CA ARG A 75 -11.33 -8.15 -2.38
C ARG A 75 -10.37 -8.49 -3.51
N THR A 76 -10.92 -8.78 -4.69
CA THR A 76 -10.17 -9.18 -5.89
C THR A 76 -10.93 -8.72 -7.13
N VAL A 77 -10.20 -8.41 -8.19
CA VAL A 77 -10.79 -8.16 -9.52
C VAL A 77 -11.12 -9.52 -10.15
N LYS A 78 -12.39 -9.72 -10.51
CA LYS A 78 -12.89 -10.90 -11.22
C LYS A 78 -12.83 -10.67 -12.73
N GLU A 79 -12.90 -11.72 -13.51
CA GLU A 79 -12.93 -11.63 -14.98
C GLU A 79 -14.10 -10.76 -15.47
N SER A 80 -15.29 -10.89 -14.85
CA SER A 80 -16.45 -10.06 -15.14
C SER A 80 -16.25 -8.56 -14.87
N ASP A 81 -15.25 -8.21 -14.05
CA ASP A 81 -14.94 -6.83 -13.71
C ASP A 81 -13.98 -6.17 -14.71
N LEU A 82 -13.30 -6.95 -15.56
CA LEU A 82 -12.29 -6.42 -16.49
C LEU A 82 -12.88 -5.36 -17.42
N LYS A 83 -14.15 -5.48 -17.79
CA LYS A 83 -14.88 -4.48 -18.59
C LYS A 83 -15.02 -3.10 -17.94
N LYS A 84 -14.75 -2.98 -16.62
CA LYS A 84 -14.76 -1.70 -15.90
C LYS A 84 -13.49 -0.90 -16.15
N PHE A 85 -12.43 -1.54 -16.63
CA PHE A 85 -11.14 -0.92 -16.88
C PHE A 85 -11.07 -0.45 -18.34
N ASP A 86 -10.48 0.73 -18.52
CA ASP A 86 -10.09 1.24 -19.84
C ASP A 86 -8.64 0.82 -20.10
N ALA A 87 -8.44 -0.13 -21.01
CA ALA A 87 -7.13 -0.63 -21.40
C ALA A 87 -6.81 -0.20 -22.84
N ARG A 88 -5.80 0.67 -23.01
CA ARG A 88 -5.40 1.23 -24.30
C ARG A 88 -4.49 0.26 -25.04
N LEU A 89 -5.10 -0.77 -25.65
CA LEU A 89 -4.38 -1.78 -26.42
C LEU A 89 -3.92 -1.27 -27.81
N ASP A 90 -4.44 -0.14 -28.24
CA ASP A 90 -4.14 0.54 -29.51
C ASP A 90 -2.81 1.31 -29.50
N VAL A 91 -2.23 1.57 -28.32
CA VAL A 91 -0.94 2.27 -28.23
C VAL A 91 0.22 1.40 -28.72
N ALA A 92 1.19 2.01 -29.39
CA ALA A 92 2.40 1.34 -29.81
C ALA A 92 3.34 1.07 -28.63
N GLY A 93 4.19 0.02 -28.76
CA GLY A 93 5.19 -0.33 -27.75
C GLY A 93 4.68 -1.27 -26.67
N ASP A 94 5.53 -1.51 -25.68
CA ASP A 94 5.30 -2.51 -24.63
C ASP A 94 4.50 -1.99 -23.43
N ALA A 95 4.39 -0.69 -23.29
CA ALA A 95 3.66 -0.07 -22.17
C ALA A 95 2.17 0.09 -22.51
N VAL A 96 1.32 -0.68 -21.87
CA VAL A 96 -0.14 -0.62 -22.02
C VAL A 96 -0.73 0.14 -20.84
N PRO A 97 -1.29 1.34 -21.08
CA PRO A 97 -2.04 2.06 -20.05
C PRO A 97 -3.36 1.35 -19.74
N VAL A 98 -3.63 1.18 -18.45
CA VAL A 98 -4.90 0.66 -17.93
C VAL A 98 -5.41 1.66 -16.91
N SER A 99 -6.69 2.02 -16.94
CA SER A 99 -7.24 2.95 -15.98
C SER A 99 -8.64 2.57 -15.49
N TYR A 100 -8.97 3.08 -14.31
CA TYR A 100 -10.29 3.00 -13.71
C TYR A 100 -10.58 4.29 -12.96
N ARG A 101 -11.82 4.80 -13.06
CA ARG A 101 -12.26 6.01 -12.35
C ARG A 101 -13.47 5.72 -11.50
N ASN A 102 -13.45 6.27 -10.29
CA ASN A 102 -14.57 6.20 -9.37
C ASN A 102 -14.69 7.51 -8.57
N GLY A 103 -15.65 8.34 -8.92
CA GLY A 103 -15.82 9.66 -8.32
C GLY A 103 -14.54 10.51 -8.44
N ASN A 104 -14.03 10.93 -7.31
CA ASN A 104 -12.81 11.75 -7.22
C ASN A 104 -11.50 10.94 -7.32
N MET A 105 -11.60 9.62 -7.46
CA MET A 105 -10.45 8.72 -7.55
C MET A 105 -10.17 8.32 -8.99
N THR A 106 -8.92 8.37 -9.35
CA THR A 106 -8.40 7.79 -10.60
C THR A 106 -7.33 6.78 -10.25
N TYR A 107 -7.46 5.59 -10.77
CA TYR A 107 -6.48 4.51 -10.68
C TYR A 107 -5.92 4.30 -12.08
N ALA A 108 -4.61 4.31 -12.21
CA ALA A 108 -3.93 4.06 -13.47
C ALA A 108 -2.79 3.07 -13.26
N TRP A 109 -2.61 2.21 -14.23
CA TRP A 109 -1.52 1.23 -14.25
C TRP A 109 -0.84 1.27 -15.60
N THR A 110 0.44 1.01 -15.61
CA THR A 110 1.19 0.69 -16.82
C THR A 110 1.51 -0.79 -16.79
N ALA A 111 0.95 -1.55 -17.71
CA ALA A 111 1.23 -2.97 -17.84
C ALA A 111 2.19 -3.25 -18.99
N ASN A 112 3.11 -4.18 -18.82
CA ASN A 112 3.94 -4.64 -19.92
C ASN A 112 3.13 -5.59 -20.81
N ARG A 113 3.05 -5.30 -22.12
CA ARG A 113 2.23 -6.02 -23.09
C ARG A 113 2.58 -7.51 -23.19
N THR A 114 3.86 -7.81 -23.17
CA THR A 114 4.36 -9.18 -23.35
C THR A 114 4.19 -10.04 -22.10
N THR A 115 4.45 -9.46 -20.94
CA THR A 115 4.48 -10.22 -19.68
C THR A 115 3.24 -10.08 -18.83
N GLY A 116 2.37 -9.11 -19.13
CA GLY A 116 1.19 -8.76 -18.34
C GLY A 116 1.52 -8.15 -16.97
N ARG A 117 2.79 -7.88 -16.65
CA ARG A 117 3.20 -7.34 -15.36
C ARG A 117 2.92 -5.85 -15.30
N ILE A 118 2.46 -5.40 -14.15
CA ILE A 118 2.31 -3.96 -13.89
C ILE A 118 3.70 -3.41 -13.58
N THR A 119 4.14 -2.41 -14.32
CA THR A 119 5.43 -1.74 -14.11
C THR A 119 5.28 -0.46 -13.30
N ALA A 120 4.10 0.17 -13.33
CA ALA A 120 3.79 1.32 -12.50
C ALA A 120 2.30 1.34 -12.14
N ALA A 121 1.98 1.95 -11.00
CA ALA A 121 0.61 2.20 -10.57
C ALA A 121 0.50 3.60 -9.96
N ASP A 122 -0.57 4.30 -10.31
CA ASP A 122 -0.93 5.61 -9.77
C ASP A 122 -2.33 5.56 -9.16
N VAL A 123 -2.47 6.13 -7.96
CA VAL A 123 -3.76 6.36 -7.33
C VAL A 123 -3.87 7.85 -7.03
N VAL A 124 -4.77 8.52 -7.73
CA VAL A 124 -4.95 9.97 -7.63
C VAL A 124 -6.32 10.30 -7.07
N TYR A 125 -6.34 11.01 -5.96
CA TYR A 125 -7.54 11.65 -5.41
C TYR A 125 -7.51 13.14 -5.75
N LYS A 126 -8.61 13.66 -6.31
CA LYS A 126 -8.79 15.09 -6.59
C LYS A 126 -10.07 15.60 -5.93
N SER A 127 -9.94 16.63 -5.12
CA SER A 127 -11.08 17.32 -4.50
C SER A 127 -10.85 18.82 -4.55
N THR A 128 -11.87 19.55 -4.96
CA THR A 128 -11.87 21.03 -4.94
C THR A 128 -11.77 21.60 -3.52
N GLN A 129 -12.28 20.87 -2.52
CA GLN A 129 -12.30 21.28 -1.12
C GLN A 129 -11.11 20.75 -0.33
N ASN A 130 -10.65 19.52 -0.61
CA ASN A 130 -9.65 18.82 0.18
C ASN A 130 -8.31 18.66 -0.54
N GLY A 131 -8.09 19.37 -1.67
CA GLY A 131 -6.85 19.28 -2.42
C GLY A 131 -6.67 17.99 -3.21
N THR A 132 -5.42 17.71 -3.58
CA THR A 132 -5.05 16.54 -4.38
C THR A 132 -4.06 15.69 -3.60
N SER A 133 -4.27 14.36 -3.65
CA SER A 133 -3.30 13.38 -3.17
C SER A 133 -2.96 12.40 -4.27
N ASN A 134 -1.69 12.06 -4.40
CA ASN A 134 -1.20 11.09 -5.37
C ASN A 134 -0.32 10.07 -4.65
N LEU A 135 -0.56 8.81 -4.93
CA LEU A 135 0.33 7.69 -4.61
C LEU A 135 0.80 7.11 -5.94
N HIS A 136 2.11 7.06 -6.12
CA HIS A 136 2.76 6.43 -7.26
C HIS A 136 3.63 5.28 -6.78
N VAL A 137 3.61 4.18 -7.51
CA VAL A 137 4.43 2.99 -7.22
C VAL A 137 5.07 2.52 -8.51
N ASP A 138 6.40 2.46 -8.55
CA ASP A 138 7.15 1.75 -9.57
C ASP A 138 7.49 0.34 -9.09
N TYR A 139 7.35 -0.62 -9.98
CA TYR A 139 7.65 -2.02 -9.73
C TYR A 139 8.82 -2.50 -10.58
N GLY A 140 9.77 -3.14 -9.95
CA GLY A 140 10.97 -3.65 -10.63
C GLY A 140 11.47 -4.97 -10.06
N ASN A 141 12.59 -5.44 -10.62
CA ASN A 141 13.34 -6.59 -10.14
C ASN A 141 12.47 -7.82 -9.85
N PHE A 142 11.59 -8.18 -10.82
CA PHE A 142 10.66 -9.29 -10.65
C PHE A 142 11.39 -10.61 -10.46
N LYS A 143 11.09 -11.31 -9.36
CA LYS A 143 11.64 -12.61 -8.99
C LYS A 143 10.56 -13.68 -8.98
N SER A 144 10.92 -14.90 -9.31
CA SER A 144 10.03 -16.05 -9.22
C SER A 144 9.74 -16.41 -7.76
N VAL A 145 8.45 -16.53 -7.43
CA VAL A 145 7.97 -17.02 -6.14
C VAL A 145 6.96 -18.13 -6.45
N GLY A 146 7.43 -19.37 -6.41
CA GLY A 146 6.69 -20.50 -6.96
C GLY A 146 6.47 -20.31 -8.47
N VAL A 147 5.23 -20.42 -8.91
CA VAL A 147 4.85 -20.27 -10.33
C VAL A 147 4.53 -18.81 -10.71
N LYS A 148 4.62 -17.88 -9.78
CA LYS A 148 4.29 -16.45 -10.02
C LYS A 148 5.53 -15.58 -9.95
N MET A 149 5.50 -14.48 -10.72
CA MET A 149 6.52 -13.45 -10.61
C MET A 149 6.05 -12.39 -9.59
N PHE A 150 6.96 -12.00 -8.71
CA PHE A 150 6.70 -11.02 -7.65
C PHE A 150 7.69 -9.85 -7.77
N PRO A 151 7.25 -8.60 -7.64
CA PRO A 151 8.16 -7.46 -7.67
C PRO A 151 9.06 -7.49 -6.43
N ALA A 152 10.36 -7.46 -6.63
CA ALA A 152 11.33 -7.40 -5.54
C ALA A 152 11.85 -5.98 -5.30
N SER A 153 11.50 -5.03 -6.15
CA SER A 153 11.74 -3.60 -5.96
C SER A 153 10.41 -2.85 -6.07
N LEU A 154 10.09 -2.06 -5.07
CA LEU A 154 8.93 -1.17 -5.04
C LEU A 154 9.39 0.22 -4.60
N ASN A 155 9.24 1.21 -5.49
CA ASN A 155 9.50 2.61 -5.19
C ASN A 155 8.16 3.33 -5.05
N LEU A 156 7.80 3.69 -3.83
CA LEU A 156 6.56 4.37 -3.53
C LEU A 156 6.85 5.86 -3.32
N SER A 157 6.07 6.70 -3.95
CA SER A 157 6.05 8.13 -3.67
C SER A 157 4.63 8.60 -3.42
N MET A 158 4.45 9.39 -2.39
CA MET A 158 3.17 9.96 -2.02
C MET A 158 3.30 11.48 -1.93
N THR A 159 2.37 12.19 -2.54
CA THR A 159 2.26 13.63 -2.39
C THR A 159 0.84 14.01 -2.02
N THR A 160 0.67 15.00 -1.16
CA THR A 160 -0.65 15.53 -0.82
C THR A 160 -0.62 17.04 -0.62
N THR A 161 -1.66 17.71 -1.10
CA THR A 161 -1.96 19.12 -0.83
C THR A 161 -3.21 19.26 0.06
N ALA A 162 -3.70 18.15 0.62
CA ALA A 162 -4.87 18.13 1.52
C ALA A 162 -4.60 18.80 2.88
N THR A 163 -3.36 19.13 3.16
CA THR A 163 -2.90 19.85 4.36
C THR A 163 -2.49 21.25 3.99
N ARG A 164 -2.29 22.14 5.00
CA ARG A 164 -1.87 23.53 4.78
C ARG A 164 -0.54 23.66 4.01
N LYS A 165 0.31 22.63 4.04
CA LYS A 165 1.56 22.55 3.29
C LYS A 165 1.57 21.27 2.47
N LYS A 166 2.13 21.34 1.25
CA LYS A 166 2.39 20.13 0.47
C LYS A 166 3.28 19.20 1.28
N GLN A 167 2.84 17.95 1.42
CA GLN A 167 3.63 16.88 2.04
C GLN A 167 4.06 15.89 0.98
N GLU A 168 5.24 15.33 1.15
CA GLU A 168 5.80 14.30 0.27
C GLU A 168 6.47 13.24 1.13
N ALA A 169 6.23 11.97 0.76
CA ALA A 169 6.88 10.81 1.36
C ALA A 169 7.40 9.91 0.24
N LYS A 170 8.60 9.33 0.43
CA LYS A 170 9.20 8.35 -0.48
C LYS A 170 9.65 7.14 0.32
N ILE A 171 9.31 5.97 -0.17
CA ILE A 171 9.67 4.68 0.43
C ILE A 171 10.22 3.79 -0.67
N ASN A 172 11.46 3.33 -0.52
CA ASN A 172 12.09 2.37 -1.41
C ASN A 172 12.17 1.03 -0.67
N LEU A 173 11.55 0.00 -1.23
CA LEU A 173 11.56 -1.35 -0.70
C LEU A 173 12.31 -2.25 -1.65
N GLU A 174 13.43 -2.82 -1.18
CA GLU A 174 14.17 -3.87 -1.88
C GLU A 174 14.02 -5.18 -1.13
N LEU A 175 13.38 -6.15 -1.77
CA LEU A 175 13.16 -7.47 -1.21
C LEU A 175 14.32 -8.40 -1.57
N ASN A 176 15.28 -8.51 -0.66
CA ASN A 176 16.45 -9.36 -0.85
C ASN A 176 16.07 -10.85 -0.89
N GLN A 177 15.08 -11.23 -0.09
CA GLN A 177 14.58 -12.59 0.00
C GLN A 177 13.06 -12.62 0.16
N VAL A 178 12.41 -13.49 -0.61
CA VAL A 178 10.98 -13.80 -0.44
C VAL A 178 10.87 -15.26 -0.01
N LYS A 179 10.24 -15.50 1.13
CA LYS A 179 9.96 -16.84 1.66
C LYS A 179 8.45 -17.08 1.64
N THR A 180 8.06 -18.30 1.33
CA THR A 180 6.65 -18.75 1.37
C THR A 180 6.32 -19.50 2.66
N ASP A 181 7.08 -19.25 3.73
CA ASP A 181 6.84 -19.84 5.04
C ASP A 181 5.59 -19.23 5.69
N SER A 182 4.67 -20.08 6.13
CA SER A 182 3.42 -19.68 6.80
C SER A 182 3.45 -19.80 8.33
N LYS A 183 4.57 -20.24 8.91
CA LYS A 183 4.69 -20.55 10.34
C LYS A 183 4.97 -19.35 11.25
N TRP A 184 4.67 -18.14 10.84
CA TRP A 184 4.81 -16.96 11.69
C TRP A 184 3.46 -16.52 12.27
N SER A 185 3.48 -15.98 13.50
CA SER A 185 2.27 -15.48 14.17
C SER A 185 1.76 -14.20 13.50
N THR A 186 0.48 -14.19 13.14
CA THR A 186 -0.23 -12.99 12.65
C THR A 186 -0.74 -12.11 13.77
N GLN A 187 -0.72 -12.59 15.02
CA GLN A 187 -1.14 -11.80 16.18
C GLN A 187 0.01 -10.96 16.71
N THR A 188 -0.29 -9.72 17.07
CA THR A 188 0.61 -8.81 17.75
C THR A 188 0.04 -8.45 19.09
N GLU A 189 0.79 -8.77 20.15
CA GLU A 189 0.47 -8.35 21.49
C GLU A 189 1.09 -6.97 21.76
N ILE A 190 0.28 -6.06 22.33
CA ILE A 190 0.72 -4.74 22.74
C ILE A 190 0.84 -4.75 24.26
N SER A 191 2.05 -4.52 24.76
CA SER A 191 2.29 -4.43 26.21
C SER A 191 1.51 -3.27 26.82
N SER A 192 1.02 -3.44 28.04
CA SER A 192 0.35 -2.39 28.82
C SER A 192 1.23 -1.16 29.10
N LYS A 193 2.54 -1.25 28.82
CA LYS A 193 3.47 -0.13 28.91
C LYS A 193 3.37 0.86 27.76
N TYR A 194 2.60 0.53 26.70
CA TYR A 194 2.43 1.37 25.53
C TYR A 194 1.18 2.24 25.68
N LYS A 195 1.31 3.50 25.31
CA LYS A 195 0.21 4.45 25.28
C LYS A 195 -0.46 4.47 23.91
N GLN A 196 -1.78 4.34 23.88
CA GLN A 196 -2.53 4.56 22.67
C GLN A 196 -2.63 6.05 22.37
N ILE A 197 -2.32 6.44 21.14
CA ILE A 197 -2.45 7.82 20.64
C ILE A 197 -3.51 7.91 19.53
N SER A 198 -3.88 9.15 19.17
CA SER A 198 -4.98 9.41 18.24
C SER A 198 -4.72 8.89 16.83
N PRO A 199 -5.73 8.30 16.17
CA PRO A 199 -5.65 7.92 14.76
C PRO A 199 -5.41 9.08 13.78
N THR A 200 -5.71 10.31 14.19
CA THR A 200 -5.49 11.51 13.35
C THR A 200 -4.02 11.77 13.09
N ASP A 201 -3.13 11.27 13.93
CA ASP A 201 -1.69 11.47 13.86
C ASP A 201 -0.95 10.38 13.07
N VAL A 202 -1.69 9.42 12.46
CA VAL A 202 -1.10 8.27 11.74
C VAL A 202 -0.04 8.68 10.73
N LEU A 203 -0.37 9.64 9.85
CA LEU A 203 0.55 10.06 8.79
C LEU A 203 1.79 10.73 9.37
N SER A 204 1.61 11.62 10.33
CA SER A 204 2.72 12.28 11.02
C SER A 204 3.62 11.28 11.72
N LYS A 205 3.03 10.24 12.32
CA LYS A 205 3.76 9.18 13.02
C LYS A 205 4.58 8.32 12.05
N ILE A 206 3.99 7.91 10.93
CA ILE A 206 4.72 7.13 9.90
C ILE A 206 5.89 7.94 9.34
N LEU A 207 5.70 9.25 9.12
CA LEU A 207 6.74 10.10 8.56
C LEU A 207 7.86 10.46 9.55
N SER A 208 7.64 10.24 10.84
CA SER A 208 8.62 10.51 11.92
C SER A 208 9.40 9.27 12.37
N MET A 209 9.05 8.09 11.88
CA MET A 209 9.73 6.81 12.13
C MET A 209 10.92 6.62 11.21
#